data_98a2571ca4a4adec329208b73738dba2
#
_entry.id   98a2571ca4a4adec329208b73738dba2
#
_cell.length_a   1.000
_cell.length_b   1.000
_cell.length_c   1.000
_cell.angle_alpha   90.00
_cell.angle_beta   90.00
_cell.angle_gamma   90.00
#
_symmetry.space_group_name_H-M   'P 1'
#
loop_
_entity.id
_entity.type
_entity.pdbx_description
1 polymer ?
#
loop_
_entity_poly.entity_id
_entity_poly.type
_entity_poly.pdbx_seq_one_letter_code
_entity_poly.pdbx_strand_id
1 'polypeptide(L)'
;MSTITRRIVPAIAVAGTIMLVATGCVAGENATASDASQDEASTGEWSSDTLSIDFATYNPLSLVIRDQGILEEILGDDVDIEWVQSAGSNKANELLRSGSIDVGSTAGSAALLARANGSPIQVIDIFSQPEWSAIVVGPDSDITSVEDLAGKSVAATKGTDPYFFLLQSLEEAGLSVDDVEVQNLQHADGRAALDGGSVDAWAGLDPIMAAAEVESGDQLIYRNVDFNTYGFLNATEDFIENHADLAQAVVDAYEQAREWALGNPEETAALLAEVAGIDIAVATTVIEERSNLDVDGIPGDDQLAVLEKIAPVLVESGDVQGGKDSVDAALDSIVNDTFAKKAVGGE
;
A
#
# COMPACT_ATOMS: atom_id res chain seq x y z
N MET A 1 -12.44 14.78 54.82
CA MET A 1 -13.81 15.21 55.20
C MET A 1 -14.29 16.18 54.12
N SER A 2 -15.07 15.75 53.20
CA SER A 2 -16.10 16.56 52.52
C SER A 2 -17.01 15.64 51.69
N THR A 3 -18.24 15.85 51.86
CA THR A 3 -19.43 15.03 51.69
C THR A 3 -19.89 14.89 50.25
N ILE A 4 -20.24 13.62 49.90
CA ILE A 4 -20.95 13.23 48.69
C ILE A 4 -22.41 13.65 48.79
N THR A 5 -22.93 14.36 47.81
CA THR A 5 -24.37 14.59 47.65
C THR A 5 -24.90 13.94 46.38
N ARG A 6 -25.58 12.82 46.55
CA ARG A 6 -26.42 12.14 45.52
C ARG A 6 -27.67 12.98 45.26
N ARG A 7 -27.95 13.29 43.98
CA ARG A 7 -29.27 13.76 43.55
C ARG A 7 -29.95 12.65 42.73
N ILE A 8 -31.09 12.22 43.26
CA ILE A 8 -32.06 11.31 42.64
C ILE A 8 -33.03 12.20 41.83
N VAL A 9 -33.31 11.80 40.56
CA VAL A 9 -34.40 12.35 39.75
C VAL A 9 -35.27 11.23 39.26
N PRO A 10 -36.63 11.34 39.36
CA PRO A 10 -37.54 10.25 39.17
C PRO A 10 -37.95 9.99 37.71
N ALA A 11 -38.30 8.74 37.45
CA ALA A 11 -38.91 8.24 36.21
C ALA A 11 -40.34 8.77 36.03
N ILE A 12 -40.68 9.21 34.83
CA ILE A 12 -42.10 9.42 34.41
C ILE A 12 -42.35 8.44 33.24
N ALA A 13 -43.25 7.51 33.51
CA ALA A 13 -43.84 6.64 32.52
C ALA A 13 -45.03 7.35 31.86
N VAL A 14 -45.10 7.34 30.53
CA VAL A 14 -46.34 7.67 29.79
C VAL A 14 -46.65 6.50 28.84
N ALA A 15 -47.81 5.91 29.09
CA ALA A 15 -48.41 4.87 28.26
C ALA A 15 -49.45 5.47 27.31
N GLY A 16 -49.67 4.81 26.18
CA GLY A 16 -50.82 5.00 25.30
C GLY A 16 -50.40 5.35 23.87
N THR A 17 -50.89 4.82 22.76
CA THR A 17 -52.10 4.11 22.45
C THR A 17 -51.97 3.50 21.07
N ILE A 18 -52.35 2.25 20.92
CA ILE A 18 -52.44 1.50 19.65
C ILE A 18 -53.64 2.03 18.83
N MET A 19 -53.43 2.30 17.53
CA MET A 19 -54.49 2.39 16.55
C MET A 19 -54.16 1.51 15.34
N LEU A 20 -54.83 0.35 15.26
CA LEU A 20 -54.99 -0.44 14.04
C LEU A 20 -56.01 0.25 13.12
N VAL A 21 -55.66 0.42 11.85
CA VAL A 21 -56.68 0.52 10.80
C VAL A 21 -56.30 -0.45 9.66
N ALA A 22 -57.16 -1.39 9.44
CA ALA A 22 -57.09 -2.37 8.38
C ALA A 22 -57.93 -1.92 7.17
N THR A 23 -57.59 -2.55 6.03
CA THR A 23 -58.40 -2.85 4.85
C THR A 23 -58.43 -1.88 3.68
N GLY A 24 -58.15 -2.48 2.50
CA GLY A 24 -58.60 -2.05 1.20
C GLY A 24 -57.85 -2.65 0.02
N CYS A 25 -58.12 -3.92 -0.33
CA CYS A 25 -57.79 -4.48 -1.65
C CYS A 25 -58.75 -3.90 -2.71
N VAL A 26 -58.20 -3.39 -3.82
CA VAL A 26 -58.90 -3.38 -5.13
C VAL A 26 -57.89 -3.70 -6.24
N ALA A 27 -58.20 -4.71 -6.99
CA ALA A 27 -57.53 -5.11 -8.23
C ALA A 27 -58.03 -4.28 -9.42
N GLY A 28 -57.16 -4.02 -10.39
CA GLY A 28 -57.56 -3.39 -11.68
C GLY A 28 -56.38 -3.06 -12.57
N GLU A 29 -56.08 -3.94 -13.43
CA GLU A 29 -55.52 -3.98 -14.80
C GLU A 29 -54.83 -2.77 -15.47
N ASN A 30 -53.63 -3.11 -16.07
CA ASN A 30 -53.00 -2.63 -17.31
C ASN A 30 -52.69 -1.16 -17.50
N ALA A 31 -51.38 -0.86 -17.45
CA ALA A 31 -50.73 0.09 -18.37
C ALA A 31 -49.26 -0.27 -18.55
N THR A 32 -48.96 -0.60 -19.77
CA THR A 32 -47.70 -0.50 -20.57
C THR A 32 -46.42 -0.06 -19.88
N ALA A 33 -45.42 -0.93 -20.02
CA ALA A 33 -44.00 -0.69 -19.80
C ALA A 33 -43.52 0.62 -20.45
N SER A 34 -42.91 1.45 -19.67
CA SER A 34 -41.90 2.42 -20.11
C SER A 34 -40.62 2.06 -19.39
N ASP A 35 -39.70 1.57 -20.17
CA ASP A 35 -38.28 1.40 -19.79
C ASP A 35 -37.75 2.78 -19.35
N ALA A 36 -37.61 2.94 -18.09
CA ALA A 36 -36.77 3.97 -17.48
C ALA A 36 -35.72 3.21 -16.70
N SER A 37 -34.55 3.11 -17.29
CA SER A 37 -33.32 2.84 -16.57
C SER A 37 -33.25 3.80 -15.38
N GLN A 38 -33.62 3.32 -14.22
CA GLN A 38 -33.30 3.96 -12.97
C GLN A 38 -31.83 3.66 -12.71
N ASP A 39 -31.02 4.70 -12.84
CA ASP A 39 -29.80 4.78 -12.03
C ASP A 39 -30.23 4.59 -10.59
N GLU A 40 -30.05 3.40 -10.05
CA GLU A 40 -30.14 3.15 -8.62
C GLU A 40 -28.93 3.85 -7.99
N ALA A 41 -29.08 5.13 -7.63
CA ALA A 41 -28.28 5.72 -6.59
C ALA A 41 -28.50 4.86 -5.36
N SER A 42 -27.53 4.06 -5.02
CA SER A 42 -27.48 3.25 -3.81
C SER A 42 -27.55 4.20 -2.61
N THR A 43 -28.74 4.37 -2.04
CA THR A 43 -28.90 4.91 -0.68
C THR A 43 -28.75 3.76 0.31
N GLY A 44 -27.69 2.99 0.19
CA GLY A 44 -27.32 1.93 1.13
C GLY A 44 -26.44 2.53 2.22
N GLU A 45 -26.78 2.27 3.46
CA GLU A 45 -25.91 2.44 4.62
C GLU A 45 -24.64 1.60 4.37
N TRP A 46 -23.45 2.21 4.50
CA TRP A 46 -22.16 1.51 4.38
C TRP A 46 -22.06 0.40 5.44
N SER A 47 -21.31 -0.64 5.15
CA SER A 47 -21.19 -1.81 6.04
C SER A 47 -20.41 -1.50 7.34
N SER A 48 -19.65 -0.40 7.38
CA SER A 48 -19.00 0.17 8.57
C SER A 48 -19.12 1.70 8.57
N ASP A 49 -19.04 2.29 9.75
CA ASP A 49 -18.95 3.73 9.97
C ASP A 49 -17.48 4.24 10.07
N THR A 50 -16.51 3.34 9.91
CA THR A 50 -15.08 3.65 9.95
C THR A 50 -14.32 2.90 8.87
N LEU A 51 -13.26 3.54 8.33
CA LEU A 51 -12.28 2.96 7.41
C LEU A 51 -10.89 3.40 7.84
N SER A 52 -10.00 2.46 8.16
CA SER A 52 -8.60 2.74 8.47
C SER A 52 -7.70 2.35 7.30
N ILE A 53 -7.00 3.33 6.72
CA ILE A 53 -6.18 3.15 5.51
C ILE A 53 -4.82 3.83 5.66
N ASP A 54 -3.77 3.27 5.04
CA ASP A 54 -2.48 3.92 5.02
C ASP A 54 -2.32 4.97 3.92
N PHE A 55 -1.36 5.86 4.13
CA PHE A 55 -0.74 6.66 3.08
C PHE A 55 0.77 6.62 3.20
N ALA A 56 1.47 6.72 2.07
CA ALA A 56 2.92 6.59 2.04
C ALA A 56 3.56 7.41 0.91
N THR A 57 4.75 7.95 1.15
CA THR A 57 5.50 8.71 0.14
C THR A 57 6.00 7.85 -1.02
N TYR A 58 6.05 6.53 -0.85
CA TYR A 58 6.34 5.57 -1.93
C TYR A 58 5.08 5.14 -2.71
N ASN A 59 3.89 5.59 -2.30
CA ASN A 59 2.62 5.37 -2.99
C ASN A 59 1.98 6.73 -3.33
N PRO A 60 2.33 7.35 -4.47
CA PRO A 60 1.81 8.66 -4.84
C PRO A 60 0.28 8.73 -4.94
N LEU A 61 -0.40 7.63 -5.34
CA LEU A 61 -1.87 7.63 -5.44
C LEU A 61 -2.53 7.83 -4.08
N SER A 62 -1.96 7.25 -3.00
CA SER A 62 -2.47 7.47 -1.63
C SER A 62 -2.41 8.94 -1.19
N LEU A 63 -1.40 9.67 -1.68
CA LEU A 63 -1.26 11.10 -1.42
C LEU A 63 -2.32 11.90 -2.17
N VAL A 64 -2.57 11.55 -3.44
CA VAL A 64 -3.61 12.19 -4.27
C VAL A 64 -5.00 11.94 -3.67
N ILE A 65 -5.34 10.71 -3.30
CA ILE A 65 -6.64 10.39 -2.70
C ILE A 65 -6.89 11.27 -1.47
N ARG A 66 -5.90 11.34 -0.60
CA ARG A 66 -5.97 12.10 0.66
C ARG A 66 -6.03 13.62 0.44
N ASP A 67 -5.23 14.17 -0.49
CA ASP A 67 -5.19 15.61 -0.77
C ASP A 67 -6.46 16.09 -1.45
N GLN A 68 -6.96 15.32 -2.43
CA GLN A 68 -8.16 15.66 -3.18
C GLN A 68 -9.46 15.30 -2.45
N GLY A 69 -9.39 14.56 -1.34
CA GLY A 69 -10.58 14.14 -0.58
C GLY A 69 -11.46 13.16 -1.37
N ILE A 70 -10.87 12.30 -2.21
CA ILE A 70 -11.62 11.40 -3.10
C ILE A 70 -12.45 10.40 -2.30
N LEU A 71 -11.88 9.79 -1.28
CA LEU A 71 -12.60 8.86 -0.39
C LEU A 71 -13.69 9.57 0.39
N GLU A 72 -13.43 10.76 0.89
CA GLU A 72 -14.41 11.58 1.60
C GLU A 72 -15.58 11.97 0.68
N GLU A 73 -15.34 12.20 -0.62
CA GLU A 73 -16.39 12.46 -1.60
C GLU A 73 -17.24 11.20 -1.87
N ILE A 74 -16.61 10.03 -2.01
CA ILE A 74 -17.29 8.76 -2.27
C ILE A 74 -18.12 8.31 -1.07
N LEU A 75 -17.56 8.37 0.14
CA LEU A 75 -18.14 7.81 1.36
C LEU A 75 -19.10 8.79 2.07
N GLY A 76 -18.94 10.09 1.83
CA GLY A 76 -19.74 11.15 2.49
C GLY A 76 -19.44 11.25 3.99
N ASP A 77 -20.42 11.82 4.72
CA ASP A 77 -20.33 12.00 6.19
C ASP A 77 -20.65 10.72 6.98
N ASP A 78 -20.94 9.60 6.30
CA ASP A 78 -21.40 8.37 6.94
C ASP A 78 -20.25 7.44 7.38
N VAL A 79 -19.02 7.69 6.90
CA VAL A 79 -17.83 6.91 7.24
C VAL A 79 -16.67 7.81 7.67
N ASP A 80 -16.17 7.63 8.87
CA ASP A 80 -14.95 8.27 9.36
C ASP A 80 -13.70 7.60 8.78
N ILE A 81 -12.84 8.34 8.07
CA ILE A 81 -11.61 7.81 7.47
C ILE A 81 -10.41 8.11 8.38
N GLU A 82 -9.77 7.06 8.86
CA GLU A 82 -8.55 7.14 9.66
C GLU A 82 -7.31 6.93 8.78
N TRP A 83 -6.60 8.02 8.49
CA TRP A 83 -5.36 7.98 7.72
C TRP A 83 -4.14 7.71 8.59
N VAL A 84 -3.39 6.64 8.30
CA VAL A 84 -2.17 6.23 9.03
C VAL A 84 -0.96 6.27 8.09
N GLN A 85 0.10 7.00 8.46
CA GLN A 85 1.32 7.03 7.65
C GLN A 85 2.15 5.76 7.85
N SER A 86 2.49 5.07 6.76
CA SER A 86 3.45 3.98 6.75
C SER A 86 4.79 4.42 6.15
N ALA A 87 5.88 4.10 6.85
CA ALA A 87 7.24 4.52 6.47
C ALA A 87 8.00 3.46 5.63
N GLY A 88 7.29 2.46 5.14
CA GLY A 88 7.80 1.35 4.33
C GLY A 88 6.88 0.15 4.42
N SER A 89 6.98 -0.77 3.46
CA SER A 89 6.12 -1.97 3.37
C SER A 89 6.12 -2.83 4.63
N ASN A 90 7.24 -2.90 5.34
CA ASN A 90 7.32 -3.62 6.62
C ASN A 90 6.40 -2.99 7.68
N LYS A 91 6.28 -1.66 7.71
CA LYS A 91 5.39 -0.96 8.64
C LYS A 91 3.93 -1.09 8.24
N ALA A 92 3.61 -0.98 6.94
CA ALA A 92 2.26 -1.26 6.44
C ALA A 92 1.81 -2.68 6.83
N ASN A 93 2.68 -3.70 6.63
CA ASN A 93 2.39 -5.07 7.03
C ASN A 93 2.22 -5.26 8.56
N GLU A 94 2.95 -4.53 9.39
CA GLU A 94 2.75 -4.52 10.85
C GLU A 94 1.37 -3.95 11.21
N LEU A 95 0.94 -2.86 10.56
CA LEU A 95 -0.36 -2.21 10.77
C LEU A 95 -1.51 -3.12 10.32
N LEU A 96 -1.43 -3.72 9.12
CA LEU A 96 -2.40 -4.68 8.60
C LEU A 96 -2.54 -5.90 9.54
N ARG A 97 -1.41 -6.50 9.94
CA ARG A 97 -1.42 -7.67 10.82
C ARG A 97 -1.97 -7.39 12.22
N SER A 98 -1.80 -6.17 12.72
CA SER A 98 -2.33 -5.74 14.02
C SER A 98 -3.80 -5.34 13.96
N GLY A 99 -4.41 -5.21 12.77
CA GLY A 99 -5.73 -4.64 12.58
C GLY A 99 -5.79 -3.14 12.90
N SER A 100 -4.66 -2.44 12.79
CA SER A 100 -4.60 -0.99 12.94
C SER A 100 -4.97 -0.24 11.67
N ILE A 101 -4.93 -0.93 10.53
CA ILE A 101 -5.47 -0.49 9.24
C ILE A 101 -6.17 -1.66 8.57
N ASP A 102 -7.20 -1.36 7.79
CA ASP A 102 -7.96 -2.31 6.98
C ASP A 102 -7.33 -2.51 5.61
N VAL A 103 -6.81 -1.42 5.05
CA VAL A 103 -6.18 -1.37 3.73
C VAL A 103 -4.82 -0.69 3.83
N GLY A 104 -3.81 -1.28 3.17
CA GLY A 104 -2.44 -0.76 3.22
C GLY A 104 -1.63 -1.06 1.97
N SER A 105 -0.71 -0.14 1.63
CA SER A 105 0.15 -0.22 0.46
C SER A 105 1.51 -0.85 0.77
N THR A 106 1.93 -1.80 -0.06
CA THR A 106 3.24 -2.47 0.08
C THR A 106 3.88 -2.74 -1.28
N ALA A 107 5.16 -3.10 -1.27
CA ALA A 107 5.77 -3.82 -2.38
C ALA A 107 5.22 -5.26 -2.44
N GLY A 108 5.17 -5.85 -3.63
CA GLY A 108 4.69 -7.22 -3.85
C GLY A 108 5.50 -8.26 -3.08
N SER A 109 6.83 -8.13 -3.03
CA SER A 109 7.70 -9.02 -2.25
C SER A 109 7.37 -9.01 -0.76
N ALA A 110 7.09 -7.82 -0.22
CA ALA A 110 6.72 -7.64 1.18
C ALA A 110 5.34 -8.22 1.49
N ALA A 111 4.37 -8.08 0.56
CA ALA A 111 3.06 -8.70 0.68
C ALA A 111 3.16 -10.23 0.67
N LEU A 112 3.95 -10.80 -0.27
CA LEU A 112 4.18 -12.24 -0.35
C LEU A 112 4.83 -12.77 0.93
N LEU A 113 5.85 -12.09 1.45
CA LEU A 113 6.48 -12.45 2.73
C LEU A 113 5.48 -12.44 3.88
N ALA A 114 4.66 -11.40 3.99
CA ALA A 114 3.65 -11.28 5.04
C ALA A 114 2.60 -12.41 4.93
N ARG A 115 2.09 -12.66 3.72
CA ARG A 115 1.13 -13.74 3.44
C ARG A 115 1.72 -15.11 3.77
N ALA A 116 2.96 -15.41 3.32
CA ALA A 116 3.66 -16.65 3.59
C ALA A 116 3.90 -16.89 5.10
N ASN A 117 4.01 -15.83 5.89
CA ASN A 117 4.10 -15.88 7.35
C ASN A 117 2.74 -15.81 8.06
N GLY A 118 1.63 -15.97 7.31
CA GLY A 118 0.28 -16.14 7.84
C GLY A 118 -0.48 -14.83 8.09
N SER A 119 -0.04 -13.69 7.55
CA SER A 119 -0.88 -12.48 7.56
C SER A 119 -2.08 -12.68 6.62
N PRO A 120 -3.32 -12.50 7.10
CA PRO A 120 -4.53 -12.72 6.32
C PRO A 120 -4.82 -11.50 5.44
N ILE A 121 -4.01 -11.29 4.42
CA ILE A 121 -4.13 -10.17 3.46
C ILE A 121 -4.25 -10.68 2.04
N GLN A 122 -4.97 -9.95 1.19
CA GLN A 122 -5.03 -10.15 -0.25
C GLN A 122 -4.73 -8.83 -0.96
N VAL A 123 -4.07 -8.89 -2.12
CA VAL A 123 -3.92 -7.74 -3.02
C VAL A 123 -5.21 -7.54 -3.78
N ILE A 124 -5.75 -6.33 -3.71
CA ILE A 124 -7.04 -5.95 -4.30
C ILE A 124 -6.91 -4.95 -5.45
N ASP A 125 -5.73 -4.31 -5.56
CA ASP A 125 -5.38 -3.37 -6.63
C ASP A 125 -3.87 -3.25 -6.79
N ILE A 126 -3.41 -2.81 -7.97
CA ILE A 126 -2.00 -2.51 -8.29
C ILE A 126 -1.87 -1.01 -8.49
N PHE A 127 -1.14 -0.32 -7.59
CA PHE A 127 -1.02 1.13 -7.71
C PHE A 127 0.13 1.61 -8.60
N SER A 128 1.17 0.76 -8.84
CA SER A 128 2.33 1.15 -9.67
C SER A 128 3.20 -0.04 -10.05
N GLN A 129 4.10 0.16 -11.03
CA GLN A 129 5.24 -0.72 -11.35
C GLN A 129 6.54 0.08 -11.26
N PRO A 130 7.02 0.42 -10.04
CA PRO A 130 8.07 1.39 -9.86
C PRO A 130 9.48 0.82 -10.03
N GLU A 131 10.44 1.69 -10.36
CA GLU A 131 11.88 1.44 -10.20
C GLU A 131 12.37 2.17 -8.93
N TRP A 132 11.92 1.76 -7.78
CA TRP A 132 12.10 2.43 -6.48
C TRP A 132 13.29 1.97 -5.65
N SER A 133 14.04 0.95 -6.09
CA SER A 133 15.19 0.41 -5.35
C SER A 133 16.46 0.43 -6.16
N ALA A 134 17.58 0.76 -5.52
CA ALA A 134 18.92 0.66 -6.05
C ALA A 134 19.96 0.44 -4.94
N ILE A 135 21.18 0.03 -5.30
CA ILE A 135 22.33 0.06 -4.39
C ILE A 135 22.99 1.42 -4.45
N VAL A 136 23.06 2.08 -3.30
CA VAL A 136 23.51 3.47 -3.12
C VAL A 136 24.81 3.48 -2.33
N VAL A 137 25.76 4.32 -2.76
CA VAL A 137 27.02 4.57 -2.05
C VAL A 137 27.27 6.08 -1.97
N GLY A 138 28.07 6.50 -1.01
CA GLY A 138 28.43 7.91 -0.87
C GLY A 138 29.25 8.44 -2.07
N PRO A 139 29.30 9.78 -2.25
CA PRO A 139 29.90 10.41 -3.45
C PRO A 139 31.41 10.13 -3.62
N ASP A 140 32.12 9.90 -2.52
CA ASP A 140 33.55 9.62 -2.50
C ASP A 140 33.89 8.14 -2.30
N SER A 141 32.92 7.23 -2.49
CA SER A 141 33.08 5.79 -2.30
C SER A 141 33.97 5.18 -3.39
N ASP A 142 34.85 4.27 -2.99
CA ASP A 142 35.63 3.42 -3.92
C ASP A 142 34.82 2.21 -4.44
N ILE A 143 33.59 1.98 -3.91
CA ILE A 143 32.69 0.92 -4.34
C ILE A 143 32.00 1.37 -5.62
N THR A 144 32.17 0.60 -6.70
CA THR A 144 31.66 0.95 -8.03
C THR A 144 30.76 -0.14 -8.63
N SER A 145 30.71 -1.31 -7.99
CA SER A 145 29.88 -2.45 -8.43
C SER A 145 29.41 -3.25 -7.23
N VAL A 146 28.46 -4.18 -7.47
CA VAL A 146 27.92 -5.04 -6.42
C VAL A 146 28.98 -6.02 -5.88
N GLU A 147 29.92 -6.46 -6.71
CA GLU A 147 31.04 -7.34 -6.32
C GLU A 147 31.94 -6.66 -5.27
N ASP A 148 32.06 -5.34 -5.29
CA ASP A 148 32.86 -4.57 -4.32
C ASP A 148 32.22 -4.55 -2.91
N LEU A 149 30.96 -5.02 -2.77
CA LEU A 149 30.27 -5.12 -1.48
C LEU A 149 30.79 -6.28 -0.61
N ALA A 150 31.59 -7.20 -1.15
CA ALA A 150 32.15 -8.28 -0.37
C ALA A 150 32.94 -7.78 0.87
N GLY A 151 32.49 -8.19 2.05
CA GLY A 151 33.05 -7.78 3.34
C GLY A 151 32.66 -6.35 3.79
N LYS A 152 31.71 -5.71 3.11
CA LYS A 152 31.20 -4.37 3.42
C LYS A 152 29.95 -4.40 4.26
N SER A 153 29.68 -3.28 4.94
CA SER A 153 28.43 -3.04 5.67
C SER A 153 27.38 -2.39 4.75
N VAL A 154 26.19 -2.96 4.70
CA VAL A 154 25.08 -2.49 3.85
C VAL A 154 23.83 -2.27 4.69
N ALA A 155 23.31 -1.05 4.73
CA ALA A 155 22.02 -0.79 5.32
C ALA A 155 20.90 -1.28 4.40
N ALA A 156 19.94 -2.03 4.93
CA ALA A 156 18.73 -2.45 4.22
C ALA A 156 17.59 -2.68 5.19
N THR A 157 16.36 -2.33 4.78
CA THR A 157 15.17 -2.54 5.61
C THR A 157 14.59 -3.92 5.33
N LYS A 158 14.78 -4.88 6.25
CA LYS A 158 14.23 -6.23 6.09
C LYS A 158 12.70 -6.21 5.95
N GLY A 159 12.19 -7.08 5.08
CA GLY A 159 10.76 -7.19 4.78
C GLY A 159 10.24 -6.09 3.85
N THR A 160 11.13 -5.50 3.03
CA THR A 160 10.80 -4.50 1.99
C THR A 160 11.50 -4.85 0.68
N ASP A 161 11.03 -4.29 -0.44
CA ASP A 161 11.65 -4.49 -1.75
C ASP A 161 13.15 -4.18 -1.80
N PRO A 162 13.66 -3.07 -1.23
CA PRO A 162 15.10 -2.82 -1.20
C PRO A 162 15.95 -3.93 -0.57
N TYR A 163 15.45 -4.62 0.44
CA TYR A 163 16.14 -5.76 1.00
C TYR A 163 16.22 -6.93 0.01
N PHE A 164 15.11 -7.26 -0.65
CA PHE A 164 15.09 -8.35 -1.65
C PHE A 164 15.82 -7.95 -2.93
N PHE A 165 15.83 -6.66 -3.29
CA PHE A 165 16.66 -6.11 -4.34
C PHE A 165 18.15 -6.33 -4.04
N LEU A 166 18.61 -6.06 -2.82
CA LEU A 166 19.98 -6.34 -2.38
C LEU A 166 20.32 -7.83 -2.52
N LEU A 167 19.44 -8.74 -2.05
CA LEU A 167 19.69 -10.18 -2.13
C LEU A 167 19.86 -10.66 -3.57
N GLN A 168 18.97 -10.22 -4.47
CA GLN A 168 19.04 -10.55 -5.90
C GLN A 168 20.31 -9.97 -6.56
N SER A 169 20.68 -8.73 -6.20
CA SER A 169 21.88 -8.08 -6.70
C SER A 169 23.15 -8.82 -6.29
N LEU A 170 23.22 -9.27 -5.03
CA LEU A 170 24.33 -10.07 -4.53
C LEU A 170 24.43 -11.42 -5.26
N GLU A 171 23.29 -12.12 -5.45
CA GLU A 171 23.26 -13.40 -6.16
C GLU A 171 23.74 -13.26 -7.61
N GLU A 172 23.29 -12.21 -8.33
CA GLU A 172 23.75 -11.94 -9.70
C GLU A 172 25.26 -11.66 -9.77
N ALA A 173 25.80 -10.99 -8.74
CA ALA A 173 27.24 -10.75 -8.59
C ALA A 173 28.04 -11.97 -8.10
N GLY A 174 27.39 -13.12 -7.86
CA GLY A 174 28.01 -14.32 -7.33
C GLY A 174 28.36 -14.27 -5.84
N LEU A 175 27.74 -13.35 -5.13
CA LEU A 175 27.82 -13.18 -3.67
C LEU A 175 26.55 -13.73 -3.00
N SER A 176 26.62 -13.85 -1.69
CA SER A 176 25.48 -14.18 -0.82
C SER A 176 25.30 -13.12 0.29
N VAL A 177 24.22 -13.19 1.01
CA VAL A 177 24.00 -12.30 2.17
C VAL A 177 25.06 -12.49 3.26
N ASP A 178 25.69 -13.65 3.35
CA ASP A 178 26.77 -13.95 4.30
C ASP A 178 28.11 -13.28 3.93
N ASP A 179 28.24 -12.80 2.69
CA ASP A 179 29.44 -12.09 2.21
C ASP A 179 29.40 -10.58 2.54
N VAL A 180 28.29 -10.08 3.09
CA VAL A 180 28.12 -8.67 3.48
C VAL A 180 27.60 -8.56 4.93
N GLU A 181 27.84 -7.43 5.60
CA GLU A 181 27.25 -7.13 6.91
C GLU A 181 25.96 -6.34 6.74
N VAL A 182 24.81 -7.01 6.72
CA VAL A 182 23.51 -6.32 6.58
C VAL A 182 23.11 -5.67 7.91
N GLN A 183 22.97 -4.35 7.91
CA GLN A 183 22.39 -3.57 9.01
C GLN A 183 20.91 -3.31 8.73
N ASN A 184 20.02 -3.93 9.53
CA ASN A 184 18.58 -3.74 9.41
C ASN A 184 18.17 -2.38 9.98
N LEU A 185 18.07 -1.37 9.13
CA LEU A 185 17.68 0.00 9.46
C LEU A 185 16.46 0.41 8.64
N GLN A 186 15.60 1.28 9.18
CA GLN A 186 14.54 1.90 8.38
C GLN A 186 15.15 2.77 7.28
N HIS A 187 14.44 2.98 6.18
CA HIS A 187 14.99 3.63 4.98
C HIS A 187 15.66 4.99 5.26
N ALA A 188 15.02 5.86 6.03
CA ALA A 188 15.60 7.15 6.41
C ALA A 188 16.83 7.01 7.32
N ASP A 189 16.83 6.02 8.24
CA ASP A 189 17.96 5.73 9.11
C ASP A 189 19.11 5.10 8.30
N GLY A 190 18.79 4.28 7.28
CA GLY A 190 19.77 3.70 6.34
C GLY A 190 20.51 4.77 5.55
N ARG A 191 19.77 5.75 4.99
CA ARG A 191 20.37 6.94 4.36
C ARG A 191 21.27 7.70 5.35
N ALA A 192 20.75 8.00 6.53
CA ALA A 192 21.53 8.74 7.54
C ALA A 192 22.79 7.97 7.97
N ALA A 193 22.75 6.64 8.00
CA ALA A 193 23.91 5.80 8.30
C ALA A 193 24.96 5.86 7.18
N LEU A 194 24.54 5.91 5.90
CA LEU A 194 25.43 6.11 4.74
C LEU A 194 26.06 7.49 4.78
N ASP A 195 25.26 8.55 4.92
CA ASP A 195 25.75 9.94 4.99
C ASP A 195 26.74 10.15 6.15
N GLY A 196 26.52 9.44 7.27
CA GLY A 196 27.38 9.45 8.46
C GLY A 196 28.60 8.54 8.39
N GLY A 197 28.78 7.77 7.30
CA GLY A 197 29.87 6.80 7.14
C GLY A 197 29.82 5.63 8.13
N SER A 198 28.63 5.30 8.65
CA SER A 198 28.41 4.15 9.55
C SER A 198 28.16 2.86 8.80
N VAL A 199 27.79 2.94 7.52
CA VAL A 199 27.72 1.85 6.56
C VAL A 199 28.42 2.24 5.27
N ASP A 200 28.86 1.24 4.49
CA ASP A 200 29.58 1.45 3.23
C ASP A 200 28.61 1.65 2.05
N ALA A 201 27.41 1.05 2.14
CA ALA A 201 26.35 1.14 1.13
C ALA A 201 24.97 1.08 1.77
N TRP A 202 23.96 1.41 0.99
CA TRP A 202 22.55 1.35 1.37
C TRP A 202 21.69 0.81 0.22
N ALA A 203 20.80 -0.12 0.50
CA ALA A 203 19.74 -0.50 -0.41
C ALA A 203 18.62 0.55 -0.28
N GLY A 204 18.60 1.47 -1.24
CA GLY A 204 17.78 2.67 -1.24
C GLY A 204 16.31 2.41 -1.55
N LEU A 205 15.47 3.37 -1.16
CA LEU A 205 14.05 3.43 -1.53
C LEU A 205 13.69 4.88 -1.90
N ASP A 206 13.01 5.06 -3.03
CA ASP A 206 12.43 6.35 -3.40
C ASP A 206 11.25 6.74 -2.49
N PRO A 207 11.04 8.03 -2.24
CA PRO A 207 11.77 9.18 -2.77
C PRO A 207 13.07 9.53 -2.02
N ILE A 208 13.42 8.83 -0.93
CA ILE A 208 14.61 9.12 -0.10
C ILE A 208 15.89 8.91 -0.92
N MET A 209 15.91 7.90 -1.79
CA MET A 209 17.04 7.59 -2.67
C MET A 209 17.29 8.70 -3.69
N ALA A 210 16.25 9.17 -4.38
CA ALA A 210 16.37 10.28 -5.32
C ALA A 210 16.81 11.58 -4.62
N ALA A 211 16.35 11.83 -3.38
CA ALA A 211 16.83 12.95 -2.59
C ALA A 211 18.32 12.81 -2.24
N ALA A 212 18.80 11.61 -1.92
CA ALA A 212 20.20 11.36 -1.62
C ALA A 212 21.12 11.67 -2.81
N GLU A 213 20.72 11.31 -4.03
CA GLU A 213 21.47 11.67 -5.25
C GLU A 213 21.64 13.19 -5.40
N VAL A 214 20.58 13.96 -5.17
CA VAL A 214 20.58 15.42 -5.39
C VAL A 214 21.24 16.17 -4.24
N GLU A 215 20.93 15.79 -3.00
CA GLU A 215 21.33 16.54 -1.80
C GLU A 215 22.75 16.19 -1.33
N SER A 216 23.12 14.91 -1.38
CA SER A 216 24.40 14.40 -0.91
C SER A 216 25.38 14.08 -2.05
N GLY A 217 24.89 13.97 -3.28
CA GLY A 217 25.67 13.53 -4.44
C GLY A 217 25.95 12.02 -4.40
N ASP A 218 25.13 11.26 -3.71
CA ASP A 218 25.24 9.81 -3.62
C ASP A 218 25.07 9.16 -5.00
N GLN A 219 25.68 8.00 -5.17
CA GLN A 219 25.73 7.32 -6.47
C GLN A 219 24.90 6.03 -6.41
N LEU A 220 24.04 5.86 -7.40
CA LEU A 220 23.32 4.59 -7.62
C LEU A 220 24.22 3.68 -8.45
N ILE A 221 25.00 2.81 -7.80
CA ILE A 221 25.98 1.94 -8.46
C ILE A 221 25.36 0.73 -9.13
N TYR A 222 24.13 0.35 -8.74
CA TYR A 222 23.41 -0.73 -9.37
C TYR A 222 21.92 -0.45 -9.38
N ARG A 223 21.30 -0.55 -10.57
CA ARG A 223 19.88 -0.41 -10.85
C ARG A 223 19.41 -1.57 -11.73
N ASN A 224 18.28 -2.15 -11.41
CA ASN A 224 17.67 -3.20 -12.23
C ASN A 224 16.15 -3.21 -11.98
N VAL A 225 15.37 -2.76 -12.96
CA VAL A 225 13.90 -2.69 -12.84
C VAL A 225 13.28 -4.08 -12.61
N ASP A 226 13.87 -5.14 -13.17
CA ASP A 226 13.36 -6.52 -13.03
C ASP A 226 13.48 -7.10 -11.61
N PHE A 227 14.26 -6.43 -10.73
CA PHE A 227 14.41 -6.79 -9.32
C PHE A 227 13.46 -6.04 -8.40
N ASN A 228 12.69 -5.09 -8.95
CA ASN A 228 11.62 -4.41 -8.23
C ASN A 228 10.29 -5.14 -8.45
N THR A 229 9.46 -5.19 -7.43
CA THR A 229 8.10 -5.72 -7.54
C THR A 229 7.08 -4.59 -7.74
N TYR A 230 5.84 -4.96 -8.12
CA TYR A 230 4.76 -3.99 -8.23
C TYR A 230 4.37 -3.40 -6.88
N GLY A 231 3.78 -2.22 -6.91
CA GLY A 231 3.11 -1.62 -5.77
C GLY A 231 1.72 -2.24 -5.58
N PHE A 232 1.51 -2.90 -4.46
CA PHE A 232 0.29 -3.63 -4.12
C PHE A 232 -0.55 -2.88 -3.12
N LEU A 233 -1.82 -2.70 -3.41
CA LEU A 233 -2.82 -2.33 -2.42
C LEU A 233 -3.39 -3.61 -1.80
N ASN A 234 -3.18 -3.79 -0.51
CA ASN A 234 -3.61 -4.97 0.22
C ASN A 234 -4.75 -4.62 1.16
N ALA A 235 -5.71 -5.53 1.29
CA ALA A 235 -6.73 -5.47 2.34
C ALA A 235 -6.70 -6.74 3.20
N THR A 236 -7.13 -6.62 4.44
CA THR A 236 -7.28 -7.81 5.30
C THR A 236 -8.45 -8.68 4.82
N GLU A 237 -8.34 -10.00 4.94
CA GLU A 237 -9.41 -10.92 4.54
C GLU A 237 -10.71 -10.64 5.32
N ASP A 238 -10.61 -10.27 6.60
CA ASP A 238 -11.75 -9.88 7.42
C ASP A 238 -12.49 -8.65 6.88
N PHE A 239 -11.72 -7.64 6.45
CA PHE A 239 -12.28 -6.44 5.82
C PHE A 239 -12.95 -6.76 4.48
N ILE A 240 -12.30 -7.56 3.64
CA ILE A 240 -12.87 -7.99 2.35
C ILE A 240 -14.17 -8.76 2.53
N GLU A 241 -14.25 -9.65 3.53
CA GLU A 241 -15.42 -10.48 3.79
C GLU A 241 -16.59 -9.67 4.38
N ASN A 242 -16.32 -8.75 5.30
CA ASN A 242 -17.36 -8.05 6.05
C ASN A 242 -17.69 -6.65 5.51
N HIS A 243 -16.77 -6.01 4.74
CA HIS A 243 -16.85 -4.63 4.26
C HIS A 243 -16.46 -4.51 2.78
N ALA A 244 -17.01 -5.40 1.94
CA ALA A 244 -16.72 -5.45 0.50
C ALA A 244 -17.12 -4.17 -0.26
N ASP A 245 -18.13 -3.45 0.23
CA ASP A 245 -18.55 -2.15 -0.29
C ASP A 245 -17.50 -1.06 -0.04
N LEU A 246 -16.90 -1.01 1.14
CA LEU A 246 -15.81 -0.09 1.46
C LEU A 246 -14.51 -0.48 0.71
N ALA A 247 -14.22 -1.79 0.59
CA ALA A 247 -13.09 -2.26 -0.21
C ALA A 247 -13.23 -1.83 -1.68
N GLN A 248 -14.45 -1.88 -2.25
CA GLN A 248 -14.73 -1.38 -3.59
C GLN A 248 -14.53 0.13 -3.68
N ALA A 249 -15.06 0.90 -2.73
CA ALA A 249 -14.91 2.36 -2.69
C ALA A 249 -13.43 2.78 -2.65
N VAL A 250 -12.59 2.05 -1.92
CA VAL A 250 -11.14 2.29 -1.88
C VAL A 250 -10.51 2.04 -3.25
N VAL A 251 -10.82 0.92 -3.91
CA VAL A 251 -10.26 0.62 -5.24
C VAL A 251 -10.76 1.63 -6.28
N ASP A 252 -12.04 2.02 -6.24
CA ASP A 252 -12.60 3.06 -7.12
C ASP A 252 -11.87 4.41 -6.90
N ALA A 253 -11.51 4.75 -5.65
CA ALA A 253 -10.73 5.94 -5.34
C ALA A 253 -9.30 5.87 -5.88
N TYR A 254 -8.66 4.69 -5.85
CA TYR A 254 -7.33 4.48 -6.44
C TYR A 254 -7.34 4.66 -7.95
N GLU A 255 -8.35 4.15 -8.67
CA GLU A 255 -8.47 4.35 -10.11
C GLU A 255 -8.75 5.82 -10.47
N GLN A 256 -9.59 6.52 -9.72
CA GLN A 256 -9.79 7.97 -9.90
C GLN A 256 -8.50 8.76 -9.65
N ALA A 257 -7.75 8.41 -8.61
CA ALA A 257 -6.45 9.03 -8.30
C ALA A 257 -5.42 8.75 -9.40
N ARG A 258 -5.41 7.56 -9.98
CA ARG A 258 -4.56 7.19 -11.11
C ARG A 258 -4.86 8.06 -12.32
N GLU A 259 -6.13 8.16 -12.72
CA GLU A 259 -6.55 9.01 -13.84
C GLU A 259 -6.14 10.46 -13.60
N TRP A 260 -6.37 10.98 -12.38
CA TRP A 260 -5.98 12.33 -12.02
C TRP A 260 -4.46 12.53 -12.05
N ALA A 261 -3.67 11.63 -11.46
CA ALA A 261 -2.21 11.74 -11.38
C ALA A 261 -1.55 11.69 -12.77
N LEU A 262 -2.04 10.82 -13.65
CA LEU A 262 -1.57 10.74 -15.04
C LEU A 262 -1.89 12.00 -15.84
N GLY A 263 -3.02 12.65 -15.56
CA GLY A 263 -3.41 13.93 -16.16
C GLY A 263 -2.71 15.15 -15.55
N ASN A 264 -2.15 15.03 -14.34
CA ASN A 264 -1.58 16.14 -13.55
C ASN A 264 -0.24 15.74 -12.89
N PRO A 265 0.79 15.35 -13.69
CA PRO A 265 2.05 14.84 -13.14
C PRO A 265 2.82 15.92 -12.36
N GLU A 266 2.77 17.19 -12.78
CA GLU A 266 3.43 18.30 -12.09
C GLU A 266 2.82 18.54 -10.71
N GLU A 267 1.48 18.48 -10.59
CA GLU A 267 0.76 18.62 -9.32
C GLU A 267 0.99 17.41 -8.41
N THR A 268 1.05 16.21 -8.98
CA THR A 268 1.40 14.98 -8.24
C THR A 268 2.81 15.06 -7.66
N ALA A 269 3.77 15.56 -8.45
CA ALA A 269 5.13 15.80 -7.97
C ALA A 269 5.18 16.89 -6.88
N ALA A 270 4.41 17.96 -7.02
CA ALA A 270 4.34 19.02 -6.00
C ALA A 270 3.79 18.48 -4.68
N LEU A 271 2.76 17.64 -4.74
CA LEU A 271 2.19 16.99 -3.56
C LEU A 271 3.20 16.04 -2.88
N LEU A 272 3.91 15.23 -3.66
CA LEU A 272 4.98 14.37 -3.13
C LEU A 272 6.07 15.22 -2.47
N ALA A 273 6.49 16.32 -3.10
CA ALA A 273 7.52 17.21 -2.56
C ALA A 273 7.09 17.80 -1.20
N GLU A 274 5.84 18.23 -1.08
CA GLU A 274 5.30 18.78 0.17
C GLU A 274 5.26 17.73 1.28
N VAL A 275 4.67 16.56 1.00
CA VAL A 275 4.48 15.51 2.02
C VAL A 275 5.79 14.87 2.44
N ALA A 276 6.71 14.63 1.50
CA ALA A 276 8.03 14.05 1.77
C ALA A 276 9.05 15.07 2.28
N GLY A 277 8.80 16.37 2.11
CA GLY A 277 9.74 17.46 2.48
C GLY A 277 10.99 17.47 1.62
N ILE A 278 10.87 17.13 0.33
CA ILE A 278 11.97 17.07 -0.66
C ILE A 278 11.86 18.18 -1.70
N ASP A 279 12.95 18.43 -2.43
CA ASP A 279 12.96 19.39 -3.54
C ASP A 279 12.01 18.94 -4.66
N ILE A 280 11.32 19.88 -5.28
CA ILE A 280 10.39 19.60 -6.39
C ILE A 280 11.04 18.87 -7.55
N ALA A 281 12.30 19.15 -7.87
CA ALA A 281 13.01 18.47 -8.94
C ALA A 281 13.22 16.98 -8.64
N VAL A 282 13.47 16.65 -7.37
CA VAL A 282 13.55 15.26 -6.89
C VAL A 282 12.21 14.55 -7.04
N ALA A 283 11.13 15.19 -6.57
CA ALA A 283 9.78 14.64 -6.67
C ALA A 283 9.35 14.45 -8.14
N THR A 284 9.69 15.37 -9.03
CA THR A 284 9.44 15.26 -10.47
C THR A 284 10.13 14.01 -11.04
N THR A 285 11.42 13.80 -10.74
CA THR A 285 12.14 12.59 -11.15
C THR A 285 11.45 11.31 -10.66
N VAL A 286 11.01 11.29 -9.41
CA VAL A 286 10.30 10.12 -8.84
C VAL A 286 9.00 9.86 -9.56
N ILE A 287 8.17 10.88 -9.77
CA ILE A 287 6.83 10.71 -10.38
C ILE A 287 6.94 10.39 -11.87
N GLU A 288 7.73 11.15 -12.63
CA GLU A 288 7.75 11.05 -14.09
C GLU A 288 8.65 9.93 -14.63
N GLU A 289 9.73 9.57 -13.88
CA GLU A 289 10.71 8.62 -14.39
C GLU A 289 10.70 7.27 -13.66
N ARG A 290 10.20 7.20 -12.41
CA ARG A 290 10.40 6.01 -11.56
C ARG A 290 9.13 5.39 -10.99
N SER A 291 8.05 6.14 -10.82
CA SER A 291 6.83 5.63 -10.18
C SER A 291 6.03 4.70 -11.10
N ASN A 292 6.03 4.97 -12.42
CA ASN A 292 5.24 4.24 -13.42
C ASN A 292 3.81 3.94 -12.93
N LEU A 293 2.98 4.96 -12.92
CA LEU A 293 1.58 4.89 -12.48
C LEU A 293 0.63 4.42 -13.58
N ASP A 294 1.08 4.42 -14.87
CA ASP A 294 0.31 3.96 -16.04
C ASP A 294 0.39 2.42 -16.13
N VAL A 295 -0.28 1.75 -15.22
CA VAL A 295 -0.37 0.29 -15.13
C VAL A 295 -1.82 -0.15 -15.06
N ASP A 296 -2.09 -1.39 -15.48
CA ASP A 296 -3.36 -2.05 -15.21
C ASP A 296 -3.49 -2.30 -13.70
N GLY A 297 -4.53 -1.75 -13.08
CA GLY A 297 -4.83 -1.92 -11.65
C GLY A 297 -5.23 -3.35 -11.28
N ILE A 298 -5.58 -4.19 -12.26
CA ILE A 298 -6.05 -5.56 -12.01
C ILE A 298 -4.87 -6.47 -11.62
N PRO A 299 -4.80 -6.98 -10.37
CA PRO A 299 -3.78 -7.94 -9.98
C PRO A 299 -3.99 -9.29 -10.69
N GLY A 300 -2.91 -9.89 -11.22
CA GLY A 300 -3.02 -11.13 -11.98
C GLY A 300 -1.68 -11.80 -12.33
N ASP A 301 -1.65 -12.44 -13.50
CA ASP A 301 -0.53 -13.29 -13.95
C ASP A 301 0.81 -12.54 -14.04
N ASP A 302 0.81 -11.27 -14.45
CA ASP A 302 2.03 -10.48 -14.58
C ASP A 302 2.69 -10.26 -13.21
N GLN A 303 1.90 -9.95 -12.19
CA GLN A 303 2.38 -9.75 -10.83
C GLN A 303 2.84 -11.08 -10.21
N LEU A 304 2.06 -12.15 -10.41
CA LEU A 304 2.44 -13.49 -9.96
C LEU A 304 3.75 -13.95 -10.59
N ALA A 305 3.98 -13.71 -11.89
CA ALA A 305 5.23 -14.07 -12.56
C ALA A 305 6.46 -13.36 -11.96
N VAL A 306 6.32 -12.11 -11.49
CA VAL A 306 7.39 -11.40 -10.77
C VAL A 306 7.59 -12.00 -9.37
N LEU A 307 6.50 -12.29 -8.66
CA LEU A 307 6.57 -12.92 -7.33
C LEU A 307 7.17 -14.33 -7.37
N GLU A 308 6.88 -15.13 -8.40
CA GLU A 308 7.47 -16.45 -8.61
C GLU A 308 8.99 -16.40 -8.78
N LYS A 309 9.52 -15.34 -9.42
CA LYS A 309 10.98 -15.15 -9.57
C LYS A 309 11.64 -14.84 -8.23
N ILE A 310 10.98 -14.08 -7.37
CA ILE A 310 11.53 -13.69 -6.05
C ILE A 310 11.27 -14.75 -4.97
N ALA A 311 10.35 -15.67 -5.18
CA ALA A 311 9.99 -16.71 -4.22
C ALA A 311 11.18 -17.55 -3.71
N PRO A 312 12.13 -18.01 -4.55
CA PRO A 312 13.35 -18.67 -4.06
C PRO A 312 14.17 -17.82 -3.11
N VAL A 313 14.35 -16.52 -3.43
CA VAL A 313 15.10 -15.55 -2.61
C VAL A 313 14.45 -15.38 -1.24
N LEU A 314 13.10 -15.34 -1.19
CA LEU A 314 12.34 -15.28 0.06
C LEU A 314 12.58 -16.54 0.93
N VAL A 315 12.63 -17.71 0.32
CA VAL A 315 12.89 -18.97 1.04
C VAL A 315 14.33 -19.02 1.55
N GLU A 316 15.30 -18.63 0.72
CA GLU A 316 16.74 -18.65 1.04
C GLU A 316 17.13 -17.61 2.08
N SER A 317 16.43 -16.47 2.16
CA SER A 317 16.66 -15.46 3.19
C SER A 317 16.43 -15.97 4.62
N GLY A 318 15.65 -17.07 4.77
CA GLY A 318 15.27 -17.62 6.06
C GLY A 318 14.17 -16.81 6.79
N ASP A 319 13.60 -15.80 6.16
CA ASP A 319 12.58 -14.93 6.75
C ASP A 319 11.16 -15.55 6.66
N VAL A 320 10.98 -16.65 5.91
CA VAL A 320 9.73 -17.41 5.81
C VAL A 320 9.74 -18.63 6.73
N GLN A 321 8.89 -18.63 7.76
CA GLN A 321 8.87 -19.68 8.79
C GLN A 321 8.49 -21.07 8.26
N GLY A 322 7.59 -21.15 7.27
CA GLY A 322 7.13 -22.40 6.67
C GLY A 322 7.91 -22.83 5.42
N GLY A 323 8.94 -22.06 5.04
CA GLY A 323 9.74 -22.34 3.84
C GLY A 323 8.94 -22.32 2.53
N LYS A 324 9.36 -23.12 1.56
CA LYS A 324 8.77 -23.14 0.22
C LYS A 324 7.26 -23.42 0.22
N ASP A 325 6.78 -24.36 1.02
CA ASP A 325 5.36 -24.73 1.02
C ASP A 325 4.47 -23.54 1.43
N SER A 326 4.93 -22.68 2.34
CA SER A 326 4.21 -21.46 2.74
C SER A 326 4.24 -20.38 1.66
N VAL A 327 5.34 -20.27 0.92
CA VAL A 327 5.44 -19.33 -0.21
C VAL A 327 4.53 -19.77 -1.35
N ASP A 328 4.54 -21.05 -1.70
CA ASP A 328 3.64 -21.62 -2.73
C ASP A 328 2.16 -21.38 -2.37
N ALA A 329 1.77 -21.67 -1.11
CA ALA A 329 0.41 -21.42 -0.64
C ALA A 329 0.02 -19.92 -0.64
N ALA A 330 0.99 -19.04 -0.38
CA ALA A 330 0.77 -17.60 -0.46
C ALA A 330 0.57 -17.14 -1.91
N LEU A 331 1.39 -17.61 -2.85
CA LEU A 331 1.23 -17.33 -4.28
C LEU A 331 -0.15 -17.75 -4.79
N ASP A 332 -0.63 -18.93 -4.40
CA ASP A 332 -1.94 -19.46 -4.80
C ASP A 332 -3.14 -18.65 -4.27
N SER A 333 -2.93 -17.78 -3.28
CA SER A 333 -4.03 -17.15 -2.53
C SER A 333 -3.92 -15.64 -2.30
N ILE A 334 -2.84 -15.00 -2.77
CA ILE A 334 -2.61 -13.59 -2.51
C ILE A 334 -3.45 -12.67 -3.38
N VAL A 335 -3.83 -13.08 -4.59
CA VAL A 335 -4.53 -12.26 -5.58
C VAL A 335 -6.04 -12.31 -5.36
N ASN A 336 -6.67 -11.13 -5.31
CA ASN A 336 -8.12 -10.95 -5.39
C ASN A 336 -8.43 -9.82 -6.39
N ASP A 337 -8.71 -10.19 -7.62
CA ASP A 337 -8.93 -9.27 -8.74
C ASP A 337 -10.37 -8.72 -8.85
N THR A 338 -11.24 -9.12 -7.91
CA THR A 338 -12.69 -8.84 -7.97
C THR A 338 -12.98 -7.34 -7.96
N PHE A 339 -12.30 -6.57 -7.11
CA PHE A 339 -12.55 -5.14 -6.91
C PHE A 339 -12.00 -4.32 -8.06
N ALA A 340 -10.75 -4.58 -8.47
CA ALA A 340 -10.12 -3.86 -9.59
C ALA A 340 -10.85 -4.11 -10.92
N LYS A 341 -11.29 -5.35 -11.20
CA LYS A 341 -12.12 -5.64 -12.37
C LYS A 341 -13.41 -4.83 -12.40
N LYS A 342 -14.03 -4.62 -11.25
CA LYS A 342 -15.24 -3.80 -11.14
C LYS A 342 -14.94 -2.32 -11.39
N ALA A 343 -13.87 -1.79 -10.81
CA ALA A 343 -13.48 -0.39 -10.93
C ALA A 343 -13.18 0.01 -12.40
N VAL A 344 -12.50 -0.87 -13.17
CA VAL A 344 -12.20 -0.62 -14.59
C VAL A 344 -13.34 -1.01 -15.53
N GLY A 345 -14.52 -1.38 -15.01
CA GLY A 345 -15.72 -1.68 -15.80
C GLY A 345 -15.71 -3.07 -16.46
N GLY A 346 -14.93 -4.00 -15.93
CA GLY A 346 -14.99 -5.42 -16.29
C GLY A 346 -16.17 -6.11 -15.60
N GLU A 347 -17.05 -6.79 -16.37
CA GLU A 347 -18.15 -7.63 -15.87
C GLU A 347 -17.62 -8.87 -15.11
#